data_c245cf29e0c9fb884cb7853bd4f40b44
#
_entry.id   c245cf29e0c9fb884cb7853bd4f40b44
#
_cell.length_a   1.000
_cell.length_b   1.000
_cell.length_c   1.000
_cell.angle_alpha   90.00
_cell.angle_beta   90.00
_cell.angle_gamma   90.00
#
_symmetry.space_group_name_H-M   'P 1'
#
loop_
_entity.id
_entity.type
_entity.pdbx_description
1 polymer ?
#
loop_
_entity_poly.entity_id
_entity_poly.type
_entity_poly.pdbx_seq_one_letter_code
_entity_poly.pdbx_strand_id
1 'polypeptide(L)'
;MLFRSYWIEDYDKFYVTWATNYLPEEFNFEDINYPREDKIYFSGNISAHGRCENYSTFAPFIQECEKNNIEFIHNDPFSNPLSEEEVILRTKKSILGVDIRGPEHIRNGYVPCRVFKSISWGHLGTTNSPEVFKELEGNCLFSSDTGQMFYVAMEKRTDYEYIKQAMLYVQENHTYVNRIKSIMSLL
;
A
#
# COMPACT_ATOMS: atom_id res chain seq x y z
N MET A 1 -20.88 9.20 -5.25
CA MET A 1 -19.83 8.17 -5.34
C MET A 1 -18.84 8.62 -6.41
N LEU A 2 -17.71 9.12 -6.02
CA LEU A 2 -16.73 9.68 -6.96
C LEU A 2 -15.69 8.60 -7.25
N PHE A 3 -15.77 7.99 -8.42
CA PHE A 3 -14.65 7.23 -8.96
C PHE A 3 -13.47 8.19 -9.11
N ARG A 4 -12.33 7.85 -8.54
CA ARG A 4 -11.12 8.67 -8.62
C ARG A 4 -10.30 8.42 -9.87
N SER A 5 -10.92 7.91 -10.87
CA SER A 5 -10.50 8.04 -12.25
C SER A 5 -11.11 9.33 -12.79
N TYR A 6 -10.31 10.20 -13.35
CA TYR A 6 -10.78 11.48 -13.84
C TYR A 6 -10.23 11.79 -15.22
N TRP A 7 -10.98 12.59 -15.95
CA TRP A 7 -10.57 13.09 -17.26
C TRP A 7 -9.56 14.24 -17.07
N ILE A 8 -8.47 14.21 -17.82
CA ILE A 8 -7.49 15.29 -17.86
C ILE A 8 -7.77 16.11 -19.13
N GLU A 9 -8.54 17.19 -18.98
CA GLU A 9 -9.03 18.02 -20.09
C GLU A 9 -7.91 18.55 -20.99
N ASP A 10 -6.80 19.02 -20.39
CA ASP A 10 -5.65 19.60 -21.13
C ASP A 10 -4.96 18.60 -22.07
N TYR A 11 -5.15 17.29 -21.85
CA TYR A 11 -4.49 16.24 -22.61
C TYR A 11 -5.46 15.29 -23.30
N ASP A 12 -6.76 15.51 -23.16
CA ASP A 12 -7.81 14.58 -23.64
C ASP A 12 -7.53 13.12 -23.18
N LYS A 13 -7.20 12.97 -21.89
CA LYS A 13 -6.81 11.71 -21.28
C LYS A 13 -7.61 11.41 -20.03
N PHE A 14 -7.90 10.14 -19.84
CA PHE A 14 -8.52 9.64 -18.62
C PHE A 14 -7.48 9.04 -17.68
N TYR A 15 -7.39 9.58 -16.47
CA TYR A 15 -6.48 9.07 -15.45
C TYR A 15 -7.11 7.91 -14.69
N VAL A 16 -6.40 6.79 -14.61
CA VAL A 16 -6.80 5.60 -13.85
C VAL A 16 -5.68 5.22 -12.90
N THR A 17 -5.96 5.19 -11.60
CA THR A 17 -4.99 4.71 -10.60
C THR A 17 -4.83 3.21 -10.66
N TRP A 18 -3.73 2.69 -10.11
CA TRP A 18 -3.58 1.27 -9.84
C TRP A 18 -4.66 0.77 -8.86
N ALA A 19 -4.80 -0.54 -8.76
CA ALA A 19 -5.77 -1.20 -7.91
C ALA A 19 -5.19 -2.50 -7.34
N THR A 20 -5.94 -3.21 -6.48
CA THR A 20 -5.63 -4.59 -6.16
C THR A 20 -5.98 -5.52 -7.32
N ASN A 21 -5.22 -6.60 -7.46
CA ASN A 21 -5.51 -7.68 -8.43
C ASN A 21 -6.58 -8.66 -7.94
N TYR A 22 -6.99 -8.60 -6.66
CA TYR A 22 -8.10 -9.41 -6.16
C TYR A 22 -9.43 -9.00 -6.81
N LEU A 23 -10.20 -10.00 -7.19
CA LEU A 23 -11.60 -9.80 -7.51
C LEU A 23 -12.39 -9.55 -6.21
N PRO A 24 -13.55 -8.88 -6.25
CA PRO A 24 -14.34 -8.64 -5.04
C PRO A 24 -14.66 -9.92 -4.24
N GLU A 25 -14.90 -11.04 -4.90
CA GLU A 25 -15.19 -12.34 -4.29
C GLU A 25 -13.97 -13.06 -3.68
N GLU A 26 -12.75 -12.60 -3.98
CA GLU A 26 -11.50 -13.18 -3.44
C GLU A 26 -11.10 -12.59 -2.10
N PHE A 27 -11.77 -11.51 -1.65
CA PHE A 27 -11.49 -10.91 -0.35
C PHE A 27 -11.88 -11.86 0.79
N ASN A 28 -10.88 -12.27 1.56
CA ASN A 28 -11.08 -13.09 2.74
C ASN A 28 -10.86 -12.25 4.01
N PHE A 29 -11.93 -11.87 4.69
CA PHE A 29 -11.87 -11.04 5.90
C PHE A 29 -11.23 -11.76 7.09
N GLU A 30 -11.10 -13.08 7.06
CA GLU A 30 -10.34 -13.84 8.07
C GLU A 30 -8.83 -13.57 7.99
N ASP A 31 -8.34 -13.03 6.87
CA ASP A 31 -6.94 -12.65 6.73
C ASP A 31 -6.51 -11.54 7.71
N ILE A 32 -7.47 -10.81 8.28
CA ILE A 32 -7.22 -9.83 9.36
C ILE A 32 -6.58 -10.54 10.57
N ASN A 33 -6.99 -11.77 10.85
CA ASN A 33 -6.53 -12.60 11.97
C ASN A 33 -5.32 -13.48 11.60
N TYR A 34 -4.73 -13.29 10.42
CA TYR A 34 -3.58 -14.09 9.99
C TYR A 34 -2.41 -13.95 10.98
N PRO A 35 -1.77 -15.04 11.40
CA PRO A 35 -0.64 -14.98 12.35
C PRO A 35 0.49 -14.11 11.81
N ARG A 36 0.86 -13.07 12.55
CA ARG A 36 1.94 -12.14 12.18
C ARG A 36 3.26 -12.54 12.83
N GLU A 37 4.36 -12.27 12.15
CA GLU A 37 5.72 -12.40 12.66
C GLU A 37 6.24 -11.01 13.07
N ASP A 38 7.20 -10.95 13.99
CA ASP A 38 7.89 -9.67 14.36
C ASP A 38 8.85 -9.24 13.25
N LYS A 39 8.33 -9.17 12.03
CA LYS A 39 9.04 -8.83 10.79
C LYS A 39 8.19 -7.93 9.92
N ILE A 40 8.84 -7.11 9.12
CA ILE A 40 8.20 -6.35 8.06
C ILE A 40 8.81 -6.78 6.74
N TYR A 41 7.97 -7.34 5.88
CA TYR A 41 8.35 -7.74 4.52
C TYR A 41 7.98 -6.63 3.54
N PHE A 42 8.98 -6.06 2.89
CA PHE A 42 8.80 -5.04 1.88
C PHE A 42 9.34 -5.52 0.53
N SER A 43 8.47 -5.62 -0.48
CA SER A 43 8.88 -5.90 -1.86
C SER A 43 8.76 -4.63 -2.70
N GLY A 44 9.87 -4.18 -3.23
CA GLY A 44 9.95 -2.97 -4.05
C GLY A 44 11.35 -2.37 -4.08
N ASN A 45 11.55 -1.38 -4.93
CA ASN A 45 12.86 -0.72 -5.03
C ASN A 45 13.00 0.34 -3.92
N ILE A 46 14.02 0.19 -3.08
CA ILE A 46 14.45 1.18 -2.08
C ILE A 46 15.86 1.69 -2.34
N SER A 47 16.53 1.24 -3.43
CA SER A 47 17.90 1.60 -3.70
C SER A 47 18.06 3.06 -4.13
N ALA A 48 19.24 3.62 -3.82
CA ALA A 48 19.64 4.96 -4.19
C ALA A 48 20.16 5.07 -5.64
N HIS A 49 20.15 3.99 -6.41
CA HIS A 49 20.69 3.99 -7.77
C HIS A 49 19.64 4.41 -8.79
N GLY A 50 19.82 5.59 -9.35
CA GLY A 50 18.98 6.15 -10.38
C GLY A 50 17.97 7.16 -9.85
N ARG A 51 16.84 7.32 -10.55
CA ARG A 51 15.88 8.43 -10.39
C ARG A 51 15.06 8.43 -9.10
N CYS A 52 15.17 7.42 -8.25
CA CYS A 52 14.37 7.31 -7.03
C CYS A 52 15.31 7.18 -5.82
N GLU A 53 15.62 8.29 -5.17
CA GLU A 53 16.34 8.32 -3.89
C GLU A 53 15.41 7.90 -2.74
N ASN A 54 14.97 6.64 -2.76
CA ASN A 54 13.99 6.16 -1.79
C ASN A 54 14.63 5.86 -0.43
N TYR A 55 15.92 5.49 -0.39
CA TYR A 55 16.56 5.02 0.84
C TYR A 55 16.48 6.05 1.98
N SER A 56 16.72 7.32 1.70
CA SER A 56 16.64 8.38 2.72
C SER A 56 15.26 8.49 3.37
N THR A 57 14.20 8.16 2.60
CA THR A 57 12.82 8.13 3.11
C THR A 57 12.53 6.87 3.93
N PHE A 58 13.17 5.73 3.60
CA PHE A 58 13.02 4.48 4.34
C PHE A 58 13.85 4.44 5.62
N ALA A 59 15.02 5.09 5.64
CA ALA A 59 15.98 4.97 6.71
C ALA A 59 15.40 5.27 8.11
N PRO A 60 14.59 6.32 8.33
CA PRO A 60 13.98 6.57 9.64
C PRO A 60 13.04 5.43 10.07
N PHE A 61 12.25 4.90 9.16
CA PHE A 61 11.36 3.77 9.45
C PHE A 61 12.14 2.50 9.83
N ILE A 62 13.21 2.19 9.08
CA ILE A 62 14.06 1.02 9.33
C ILE A 62 14.75 1.15 10.69
N GLN A 63 15.23 2.35 11.04
CA GLN A 63 15.85 2.61 12.36
C GLN A 63 14.86 2.35 13.52
N GLU A 64 13.58 2.72 13.34
CA GLU A 64 12.58 2.43 14.37
C GLU A 64 12.23 0.93 14.43
N CYS A 65 12.27 0.20 13.32
CA CYS A 65 12.18 -1.26 13.34
C CYS A 65 13.31 -1.88 14.17
N GLU A 66 14.56 -1.48 13.91
CA GLU A 66 15.74 -1.98 14.62
C GLU A 66 15.66 -1.70 16.13
N LYS A 67 15.30 -0.47 16.53
CA LYS A 67 15.14 -0.08 17.94
C LYS A 67 14.09 -0.91 18.68
N ASN A 68 13.08 -1.43 17.95
CA ASN A 68 11.98 -2.20 18.50
C ASN A 68 12.14 -3.71 18.27
N ASN A 69 13.33 -4.19 17.86
CA ASN A 69 13.64 -5.59 17.56
C ASN A 69 12.73 -6.21 16.50
N ILE A 70 12.30 -5.41 15.52
CA ILE A 70 11.52 -5.87 14.36
C ILE A 70 12.45 -5.95 13.17
N GLU A 71 12.54 -7.12 12.57
CA GLU A 71 13.36 -7.34 11.38
C GLU A 71 12.70 -6.72 10.14
N PHE A 72 13.41 -5.79 9.46
CA PHE A 72 12.95 -5.25 8.17
C PHE A 72 13.59 -6.03 7.03
N ILE A 73 12.78 -6.79 6.31
CA ILE A 73 13.21 -7.65 5.19
C ILE A 73 12.83 -6.98 3.87
N HIS A 74 13.85 -6.55 3.15
CA HIS A 74 13.69 -5.96 1.82
C HIS A 74 13.90 -7.01 0.72
N ASN A 75 12.97 -7.07 -0.21
CA ASN A 75 13.10 -7.80 -1.46
C ASN A 75 13.04 -6.84 -2.64
N ASP A 76 14.13 -6.78 -3.43
CA ASP A 76 14.14 -6.08 -4.70
C ASP A 76 13.64 -7.02 -5.80
N PRO A 77 12.46 -6.76 -6.38
CA PRO A 77 11.86 -7.65 -7.38
C PRO A 77 12.64 -7.70 -8.71
N PHE A 78 13.54 -6.75 -8.96
CA PHE A 78 14.37 -6.75 -10.18
C PHE A 78 15.60 -7.65 -10.05
N SER A 79 16.18 -7.76 -8.86
CA SER A 79 17.35 -8.60 -8.61
C SER A 79 17.00 -9.97 -8.04
N ASN A 80 15.91 -10.07 -7.32
CA ASN A 80 15.44 -11.31 -6.70
C ASN A 80 13.89 -11.43 -6.78
N PRO A 81 13.36 -11.79 -7.98
CA PRO A 81 11.92 -11.92 -8.17
C PRO A 81 11.36 -13.07 -7.33
N LEU A 82 10.25 -12.81 -6.65
CA LEU A 82 9.45 -13.80 -5.93
C LEU A 82 8.18 -14.13 -6.72
N SER A 83 7.62 -15.31 -6.52
CA SER A 83 6.29 -15.62 -7.04
C SER A 83 5.23 -14.74 -6.37
N GLU A 84 4.09 -14.58 -7.01
CA GLU A 84 2.99 -13.79 -6.45
C GLU A 84 2.50 -14.40 -5.12
N GLU A 85 2.38 -15.71 -5.05
CA GLU A 85 1.96 -16.44 -3.85
C GLU A 85 2.95 -16.19 -2.70
N GLU A 86 4.25 -16.16 -3.01
CA GLU A 86 5.28 -15.90 -1.99
C GLU A 86 5.22 -14.46 -1.49
N VAL A 87 4.99 -13.49 -2.37
CA VAL A 87 4.79 -12.07 -1.98
C VAL A 87 3.56 -11.92 -1.10
N ILE A 88 2.45 -12.55 -1.46
CA ILE A 88 1.21 -12.54 -0.67
C ILE A 88 1.46 -13.16 0.71
N LEU A 89 2.07 -14.34 0.76
CA LEU A 89 2.33 -15.06 2.01
C LEU A 89 3.24 -14.26 2.94
N ARG A 90 4.35 -13.73 2.42
CA ARG A 90 5.28 -12.89 3.21
C ARG A 90 4.59 -11.62 3.69
N THR A 91 3.81 -10.96 2.85
CA THR A 91 3.07 -9.77 3.26
C THR A 91 2.05 -10.12 4.34
N LYS A 92 1.28 -11.20 4.20
CA LYS A 92 0.33 -11.66 5.25
C LYS A 92 1.01 -11.96 6.57
N LYS A 93 2.24 -12.47 6.58
CA LYS A 93 3.04 -12.72 7.78
C LYS A 93 3.67 -11.46 8.37
N SER A 94 3.81 -10.40 7.60
CA SER A 94 4.38 -9.14 8.05
C SER A 94 3.55 -8.53 9.18
N ILE A 95 4.21 -7.94 10.19
CA ILE A 95 3.50 -7.26 11.27
C ILE A 95 2.78 -6.00 10.79
N LEU A 96 3.33 -5.34 9.76
CA LEU A 96 2.75 -4.15 9.11
C LEU A 96 2.79 -4.29 7.59
N GLY A 97 1.75 -3.77 6.92
CA GLY A 97 1.74 -3.55 5.49
C GLY A 97 2.07 -2.09 5.16
N VAL A 98 3.29 -1.81 4.70
CA VAL A 98 3.77 -0.43 4.52
C VAL A 98 3.90 -0.03 3.06
N ASP A 99 3.52 1.22 2.77
CA ASP A 99 3.73 1.88 1.49
C ASP A 99 4.52 3.18 1.72
N ILE A 100 5.84 3.09 1.61
CA ILE A 100 6.75 4.23 1.73
C ILE A 100 7.17 4.68 0.32
N ARG A 101 7.03 5.97 0.05
CA ARG A 101 7.29 6.59 -1.24
C ARG A 101 8.41 7.61 -1.16
N GLY A 102 9.34 7.54 -2.11
CA GLY A 102 10.37 8.55 -2.26
C GLY A 102 9.80 9.90 -2.75
N PRO A 103 10.59 10.98 -2.61
CA PRO A 103 10.15 12.35 -2.89
C PRO A 103 9.61 12.55 -4.32
N GLU A 104 10.18 11.87 -5.31
CA GLU A 104 9.73 11.97 -6.70
C GLU A 104 8.31 11.41 -6.89
N HIS A 105 8.04 10.23 -6.30
CA HIS A 105 6.71 9.63 -6.38
C HIS A 105 5.65 10.49 -5.69
N ILE A 106 6.01 11.09 -4.53
CA ILE A 106 5.12 12.00 -3.80
C ILE A 106 4.84 13.24 -4.63
N ARG A 107 5.87 13.86 -5.22
CA ARG A 107 5.74 15.07 -6.05
C ARG A 107 4.86 14.83 -7.27
N ASN A 108 4.95 13.64 -7.87
CA ASN A 108 4.18 13.28 -9.06
C ASN A 108 2.80 12.69 -8.74
N GLY A 109 2.39 12.65 -7.47
CA GLY A 109 1.09 12.12 -7.06
C GLY A 109 0.89 10.64 -7.41
N TYR A 110 1.99 9.85 -7.48
CA TYR A 110 1.91 8.45 -7.90
C TYR A 110 1.24 7.57 -6.85
N VAL A 111 0.12 6.95 -7.22
CA VAL A 111 -0.63 6.01 -6.37
C VAL A 111 -0.39 4.58 -6.84
N PRO A 112 0.36 3.76 -6.09
CA PRO A 112 0.74 2.40 -6.48
C PRO A 112 -0.31 1.35 -6.09
N CYS A 113 -0.17 0.14 -6.65
CA CYS A 113 -1.00 -1.00 -6.26
C CYS A 113 -0.71 -1.55 -4.85
N ARG A 114 0.49 -1.32 -4.30
CA ARG A 114 0.95 -1.96 -3.05
C ARG A 114 0.02 -1.72 -1.87
N VAL A 115 -0.42 -0.49 -1.65
CA VAL A 115 -1.30 -0.16 -0.53
C VAL A 115 -2.64 -0.88 -0.65
N PHE A 116 -3.23 -0.91 -1.84
CA PHE A 116 -4.49 -1.64 -2.09
C PHE A 116 -4.32 -3.14 -1.87
N LYS A 117 -3.21 -3.71 -2.39
CA LYS A 117 -2.86 -5.13 -2.19
C LYS A 117 -2.67 -5.47 -0.71
N SER A 118 -1.90 -4.68 0.03
CA SER A 118 -1.72 -4.87 1.48
C SER A 118 -3.04 -4.88 2.23
N ILE A 119 -3.91 -3.92 1.96
CA ILE A 119 -5.24 -3.85 2.57
C ILE A 119 -6.08 -5.08 2.19
N SER A 120 -6.10 -5.47 0.90
CA SER A 120 -6.87 -6.66 0.47
C SER A 120 -6.36 -7.97 1.06
N TRP A 121 -5.13 -8.01 1.60
CA TRP A 121 -4.54 -9.15 2.31
C TRP A 121 -4.65 -9.06 3.84
N GLY A 122 -5.55 -8.21 4.33
CA GLY A 122 -5.87 -8.11 5.75
C GLY A 122 -4.92 -7.23 6.57
N HIS A 123 -4.16 -6.34 5.94
CA HIS A 123 -3.32 -5.40 6.65
C HIS A 123 -3.98 -4.04 6.82
N LEU A 124 -3.57 -3.36 7.89
CA LEU A 124 -3.70 -1.93 8.01
C LEU A 124 -2.83 -1.26 6.95
N GLY A 125 -3.43 -0.58 5.98
CA GLY A 125 -2.70 0.23 5.01
C GLY A 125 -2.01 1.41 5.70
N THR A 126 -0.71 1.59 5.44
CA THR A 126 0.05 2.75 5.95
C THR A 126 0.84 3.40 4.82
N THR A 127 0.84 4.72 4.75
CA THR A 127 1.53 5.44 3.68
C THR A 127 2.10 6.77 4.16
N ASN A 128 3.16 7.23 3.50
CA ASN A 128 3.68 8.59 3.65
C ASN A 128 3.27 9.51 2.49
N SER A 129 2.41 9.04 1.60
CA SER A 129 1.92 9.80 0.45
C SER A 129 0.55 10.41 0.74
N PRO A 130 0.40 11.75 0.69
CA PRO A 130 -0.88 12.41 0.87
C PRO A 130 -1.88 12.05 -0.23
N GLU A 131 -1.40 11.79 -1.46
CA GLU A 131 -2.30 11.40 -2.56
C GLU A 131 -2.85 9.99 -2.37
N VAL A 132 -2.05 9.05 -1.85
CA VAL A 132 -2.53 7.71 -1.49
C VAL A 132 -3.57 7.79 -0.37
N PHE A 133 -3.32 8.60 0.66
CA PHE A 133 -4.28 8.83 1.75
C PHE A 133 -5.60 9.43 1.27
N LYS A 134 -5.51 10.41 0.38
CA LYS A 134 -6.67 11.03 -0.27
C LYS A 134 -7.44 10.03 -1.14
N GLU A 135 -6.72 9.22 -1.94
CA GLU A 135 -7.34 8.18 -2.79
C GLU A 135 -8.11 7.14 -1.97
N LEU A 136 -7.61 6.79 -0.79
CA LEU A 136 -8.26 5.86 0.14
C LEU A 136 -9.29 6.52 1.07
N GLU A 137 -9.56 7.82 0.93
CA GLU A 137 -10.52 8.58 1.76
C GLU A 137 -10.31 8.40 3.27
N GLY A 138 -9.04 8.28 3.68
CA GLY A 138 -8.70 8.05 5.07
C GLY A 138 -8.82 6.59 5.53
N ASN A 139 -9.15 5.64 4.64
CA ASN A 139 -9.13 4.21 4.96
C ASN A 139 -7.71 3.61 4.94
N CYS A 140 -6.73 4.40 5.36
CA CYS A 140 -5.37 3.99 5.65
C CYS A 140 -4.75 5.00 6.62
N LEU A 141 -3.66 4.64 7.26
CA LEU A 141 -2.91 5.57 8.10
C LEU A 141 -1.94 6.41 7.25
N PHE A 142 -1.80 7.67 7.63
CA PHE A 142 -0.88 8.61 6.98
C PHE A 142 0.08 9.25 7.98
N SER A 143 1.34 9.28 7.62
CA SER A 143 2.34 10.15 8.25
C SER A 143 3.40 10.52 7.22
N SER A 144 3.68 11.81 7.07
CA SER A 144 4.78 12.30 6.23
C SER A 144 6.15 11.98 6.81
N ASP A 145 6.25 11.82 8.14
CA ASP A 145 7.43 11.33 8.84
C ASP A 145 7.37 9.81 8.92
N THR A 146 8.30 9.13 8.27
CA THR A 146 8.32 7.68 8.20
C THR A 146 8.76 7.01 9.49
N GLY A 147 9.57 7.67 10.33
CA GLY A 147 9.86 7.20 11.68
C GLY A 147 8.61 7.24 12.56
N GLN A 148 7.86 8.35 12.52
CA GLN A 148 6.59 8.47 13.24
C GLN A 148 5.53 7.50 12.72
N MET A 149 5.53 7.22 11.40
CA MET A 149 4.63 6.26 10.77
C MET A 149 4.73 4.87 11.39
N PHE A 150 5.95 4.44 11.78
CA PHE A 150 6.16 3.17 12.48
C PHE A 150 5.31 3.09 13.75
N TYR A 151 5.38 4.10 14.62
CA TYR A 151 4.66 4.10 15.90
C TYR A 151 3.15 4.15 15.72
N VAL A 152 2.66 5.01 14.84
CA VAL A 152 1.21 5.10 14.55
C VAL A 152 0.68 3.77 14.01
N ALA A 153 1.44 3.12 13.11
CA ALA A 153 1.06 1.82 12.55
C ALA A 153 1.10 0.71 13.62
N MET A 154 2.12 0.69 14.47
CA MET A 154 2.23 -0.30 15.56
C MET A 154 1.11 -0.15 16.59
N GLU A 155 0.70 1.07 16.92
CA GLU A 155 -0.43 1.33 17.83
C GLU A 155 -1.74 0.79 17.24
N LYS A 156 -1.96 0.98 15.94
CA LYS A 156 -3.22 0.68 15.26
C LYS A 156 -3.28 -0.70 14.60
N ARG A 157 -2.19 -1.48 14.61
CA ARG A 157 -2.11 -2.76 13.88
C ARG A 157 -3.14 -3.82 14.29
N THR A 158 -3.74 -3.67 15.47
CA THR A 158 -4.76 -4.57 16.01
C THR A 158 -6.16 -3.92 16.05
N ASP A 159 -6.35 -2.78 15.41
CA ASP A 159 -7.66 -2.17 15.24
C ASP A 159 -8.41 -2.89 14.12
N TYR A 160 -8.91 -4.09 14.44
CA TYR A 160 -9.52 -5.00 13.47
C TYR A 160 -10.75 -4.43 12.77
N GLU A 161 -11.52 -3.59 13.45
CA GLU A 161 -12.68 -2.94 12.84
C GLU A 161 -12.25 -1.92 11.77
N TYR A 162 -11.21 -1.14 12.06
CA TYR A 162 -10.66 -0.21 11.09
C TYR A 162 -10.06 -0.93 9.88
N ILE A 163 -9.31 -2.04 10.10
CA ILE A 163 -8.76 -2.86 9.02
C ILE A 163 -9.88 -3.44 8.16
N LYS A 164 -10.95 -3.94 8.78
CA LYS A 164 -12.11 -4.49 8.07
C LYS A 164 -12.81 -3.42 7.22
N GLN A 165 -12.99 -2.22 7.75
CA GLN A 165 -13.55 -1.10 7.00
C GLN A 165 -12.67 -0.72 5.81
N ALA A 166 -11.36 -0.67 5.98
CA ALA A 166 -10.42 -0.42 4.90
C ALA A 166 -10.48 -1.52 3.81
N MET A 167 -10.59 -2.79 4.20
CA MET A 167 -10.76 -3.90 3.26
C MET A 167 -12.06 -3.79 2.47
N LEU A 168 -13.18 -3.50 3.12
CA LEU A 168 -14.48 -3.28 2.46
C LEU A 168 -14.40 -2.11 1.48
N TYR A 169 -13.78 -1.00 1.88
CA TYR A 169 -13.60 0.15 1.02
C TYR A 169 -12.78 -0.19 -0.23
N VAL A 170 -11.68 -0.93 -0.08
CA VAL A 170 -10.85 -1.38 -1.22
C VAL A 170 -11.61 -2.36 -2.11
N GLN A 171 -12.33 -3.33 -1.54
CA GLN A 171 -13.17 -4.28 -2.27
C GLN A 171 -14.20 -3.58 -3.15
N GLU A 172 -14.88 -2.57 -2.62
CA GLU A 172 -15.96 -1.85 -3.30
C GLU A 172 -15.45 -0.84 -4.34
N ASN A 173 -14.25 -0.26 -4.14
CA ASN A 173 -13.81 0.92 -4.90
C ASN A 173 -12.48 0.75 -5.64
N HIS A 174 -11.60 -0.18 -5.22
CA HIS A 174 -10.21 -0.23 -5.70
C HIS A 174 -9.75 -1.58 -6.22
N THR A 175 -10.64 -2.35 -6.84
CA THR A 175 -10.29 -3.51 -7.66
C THR A 175 -10.10 -3.12 -9.12
N TYR A 176 -9.41 -3.93 -9.91
CA TYR A 176 -9.35 -3.70 -11.37
C TYR A 176 -10.72 -3.81 -12.04
N VAL A 177 -11.66 -4.56 -11.45
CA VAL A 177 -13.06 -4.59 -11.93
C VAL A 177 -13.68 -3.18 -11.84
N ASN A 178 -13.43 -2.45 -10.74
CA ASN A 178 -13.91 -1.06 -10.60
C ASN A 178 -13.26 -0.14 -11.65
N ARG A 179 -11.96 -0.31 -11.94
CA ARG A 179 -11.26 0.49 -12.97
C ARG A 179 -11.84 0.23 -14.37
N ILE A 180 -12.08 -1.04 -14.71
CA ILE A 180 -12.71 -1.42 -15.98
C ILE A 180 -14.11 -0.81 -16.10
N LYS A 181 -14.95 -0.91 -15.06
CA LYS A 181 -16.28 -0.29 -15.02
C LYS A 181 -16.22 1.22 -15.25
N SER A 182 -15.24 1.91 -14.63
CA SER A 182 -15.05 3.34 -14.84
C SER A 182 -14.69 3.68 -16.28
N ILE A 183 -13.80 2.91 -16.90
CA ILE A 183 -13.43 3.10 -18.32
C ILE A 183 -14.64 2.85 -19.23
N MET A 184 -15.37 1.75 -18.99
CA MET A 184 -16.55 1.40 -19.79
C MET A 184 -17.68 2.44 -19.70
N SER A 185 -17.79 3.16 -18.61
CA SER A 185 -18.78 4.23 -18.45
C SER A 185 -18.49 5.49 -19.28
N LEU A 186 -17.33 5.56 -19.92
CA LEU A 186 -16.94 6.66 -20.83
C LEU A 186 -17.24 6.37 -22.30
N LEU A 187 -17.56 5.12 -22.63
CA LEU A 187 -17.88 4.67 -23.98
C LEU A 187 -19.39 4.72 -24.25
#